data_c1cc2f8567ca32c9be09362aba5bcf75
#
_entry.id   c1cc2f8567ca32c9be09362aba5bcf75
#
_cell.length_a   1.000
_cell.length_b   1.000
_cell.length_c   1.000
_cell.angle_alpha   90.00
_cell.angle_beta   90.00
_cell.angle_gamma   90.00
#
_symmetry.space_group_name_H-M   'P 1'
#
loop_
_entity.id
_entity.type
_entity.pdbx_description
1 polymer ?
#
loop_
_entity_poly.entity_id
_entity_poly.type
_entity_poly.pdbx_seq_one_letter_code
_entity_poly.pdbx_strand_id
1 'polypeptide(L)'
;MTSCQFSSVEASGSGTVKTLMSDLPKDPRYQFTYRVAEFLNDALYDRYQHDDGTLFRRLMSYHETLSESEEISFVPFCGNHVEILNVDIPEPCVVNYGEEFMNESFYEIDGEKAVAAEAIQIFESFLDLFPLEIADGRGFIESDFRYMKDRRIPVIMGSEYKELFETGDIFEGYYLFERVSFEVIGIAKSGNTFYHPAVGPALYDRYIIMPFERVTNDSPFSRLQLLQETCGFIISENGWETAVSQIQQSLTDSGLADWRDQIVVNTRTIR
;
A
#
# COMPACT_ATOMS: atom_id res chain seq x y z
N MET A 1 -5.85 -2.10 18.33
CA MET A 1 -4.58 -2.83 18.10
C MET A 1 -4.81 -3.76 16.91
N THR A 2 -4.57 -3.27 15.74
CA THR A 2 -4.77 -4.06 14.52
C THR A 2 -3.42 -4.17 13.84
N SER A 3 -2.70 -5.27 14.16
CA SER A 3 -1.53 -5.66 13.38
C SER A 3 -1.99 -5.88 11.93
N CYS A 4 -1.20 -5.47 10.95
CA CYS A 4 -1.31 -5.96 9.57
C CYS A 4 -1.10 -7.48 9.59
N GLN A 5 -2.12 -8.25 10.00
CA GLN A 5 -2.11 -9.69 9.86
C GLN A 5 -2.44 -10.02 8.41
N PHE A 6 -1.41 -10.34 7.67
CA PHE A 6 -1.57 -10.94 6.35
C PHE A 6 -2.07 -12.37 6.54
N SER A 7 -3.39 -12.55 6.58
CA SER A 7 -3.98 -13.89 6.45
C SER A 7 -3.72 -14.40 5.04
N SER A 8 -3.23 -15.62 4.96
CA SER A 8 -3.12 -16.38 3.71
C SER A 8 -4.51 -16.80 3.27
N VAL A 9 -5.20 -15.96 2.49
CA VAL A 9 -6.46 -16.34 1.86
C VAL A 9 -6.17 -17.38 0.79
N GLU A 10 -6.58 -18.61 1.01
CA GLU A 10 -6.73 -19.60 -0.06
C GLU A 10 -7.89 -19.15 -0.95
N ALA A 11 -7.55 -18.63 -2.14
CA ALA A 11 -8.53 -18.16 -3.10
C ALA A 11 -9.46 -19.30 -3.55
N SER A 12 -10.67 -19.34 -3.01
CA SER A 12 -11.77 -20.19 -3.49
C SER A 12 -12.42 -19.64 -4.77
N GLY A 13 -11.63 -19.35 -5.78
CA GLY A 13 -12.11 -18.83 -7.06
C GLY A 13 -11.18 -19.22 -8.22
N SER A 14 -11.00 -20.53 -8.44
CA SER A 14 -9.99 -21.03 -9.39
C SER A 14 -10.20 -20.66 -10.87
N GLY A 15 -11.36 -20.13 -11.23
CA GLY A 15 -11.67 -19.75 -12.61
C GLY A 15 -11.20 -18.34 -12.98
N THR A 16 -11.47 -17.37 -12.14
CA THR A 16 -11.19 -15.94 -12.39
C THR A 16 -9.69 -15.62 -12.28
N VAL A 17 -9.00 -16.24 -11.32
CA VAL A 17 -7.56 -16.03 -11.09
C VAL A 17 -6.70 -16.53 -12.27
N LYS A 18 -7.08 -17.64 -12.91
CA LYS A 18 -6.37 -18.15 -14.10
C LYS A 18 -6.49 -17.22 -15.30
N THR A 19 -7.61 -16.55 -15.48
CA THR A 19 -7.83 -15.59 -16.57
C THR A 19 -7.03 -14.31 -16.32
N LEU A 20 -6.98 -13.82 -15.08
CA LEU A 20 -6.21 -12.64 -14.71
C LEU A 20 -4.68 -12.83 -14.89
N MET A 21 -4.16 -14.03 -14.62
CA MET A 21 -2.73 -14.34 -14.80
C MET A 21 -2.31 -14.39 -16.28
N SER A 22 -3.24 -14.58 -17.22
CA SER A 22 -2.93 -14.60 -18.67
C SER A 22 -2.70 -13.20 -19.25
N ASP A 23 -3.20 -12.18 -18.56
CA ASP A 23 -3.24 -10.78 -19.05
C ASP A 23 -2.18 -9.89 -18.40
N LEU A 24 -1.40 -10.42 -17.42
CA LEU A 24 -0.24 -9.71 -16.90
C LEU A 24 0.78 -9.49 -18.04
N PRO A 25 1.39 -8.30 -18.11
CA PRO A 25 2.36 -8.01 -19.17
C PRO A 25 3.43 -9.10 -19.19
N LYS A 26 3.65 -9.71 -20.35
CA LYS A 26 4.74 -10.67 -20.58
C LYS A 26 6.10 -9.97 -20.67
N ASP A 27 6.26 -8.88 -19.93
CA ASP A 27 7.51 -8.14 -19.86
C ASP A 27 8.52 -8.95 -19.04
N PRO A 28 9.68 -9.30 -19.61
CA PRO A 28 10.71 -10.06 -18.89
C PRO A 28 11.18 -9.41 -17.58
N ARG A 29 10.97 -8.11 -17.40
CA ARG A 29 11.27 -7.38 -16.16
C ARG A 29 10.47 -7.90 -14.97
N TYR A 30 9.24 -8.41 -15.18
CA TYR A 30 8.40 -8.98 -14.12
C TYR A 30 8.80 -10.37 -13.65
N GLN A 31 9.75 -11.01 -14.31
CA GLN A 31 10.24 -12.34 -13.89
C GLN A 31 10.99 -12.31 -12.56
N PHE A 32 11.41 -11.11 -12.13
CA PHE A 32 12.26 -10.91 -10.95
C PHE A 32 11.70 -9.81 -10.04
N THR A 33 10.39 -9.84 -9.76
CA THR A 33 9.77 -8.88 -8.83
C THR A 33 9.84 -9.45 -7.42
N TYR A 34 10.51 -8.74 -6.53
CA TYR A 34 10.71 -9.13 -5.15
C TYR A 34 9.93 -8.21 -4.22
N ARG A 35 9.34 -8.78 -3.19
CA ARG A 35 8.70 -8.03 -2.14
C ARG A 35 9.65 -7.87 -0.96
N VAL A 36 9.83 -6.64 -0.53
CA VAL A 36 10.33 -6.31 0.80
C VAL A 36 9.12 -6.04 1.68
N ALA A 37 8.99 -6.75 2.78
CA ALA A 37 7.90 -6.55 3.71
C ALA A 37 8.44 -6.56 5.13
N GLU A 38 8.01 -5.62 5.92
CA GLU A 38 8.21 -5.63 7.36
C GLU A 38 6.96 -6.15 8.06
N PHE A 39 7.15 -6.96 9.09
CA PHE A 39 6.09 -7.30 10.02
C PHE A 39 6.15 -6.32 11.20
N LEU A 40 5.21 -5.37 11.21
CA LEU A 40 4.97 -4.56 12.39
C LEU A 40 4.51 -5.48 13.53
N ASN A 41 5.30 -5.54 14.59
CA ASN A 41 4.86 -6.09 15.86
C ASN A 41 4.69 -4.97 16.88
N ASP A 42 3.95 -5.24 17.96
CA ASP A 42 3.63 -4.25 19.00
C ASP A 42 4.89 -3.58 19.59
N ALA A 43 5.99 -4.31 19.72
CA ALA A 43 7.24 -3.79 20.27
C ALA A 43 7.93 -2.80 19.32
N LEU A 44 7.86 -3.04 18.01
CA LEU A 44 8.35 -2.10 17.00
C LEU A 44 7.47 -0.86 16.98
N TYR A 45 6.16 -1.04 16.99
CA TYR A 45 5.20 0.06 17.02
C TYR A 45 5.43 1.01 18.21
N ASP A 46 5.62 0.47 19.43
CA ASP A 46 5.95 1.26 20.61
C ASP A 46 7.28 2.02 20.45
N ARG A 47 8.28 1.40 19.85
CA ARG A 47 9.55 2.07 19.53
C ARG A 47 9.36 3.24 18.58
N TYR A 48 8.50 3.11 17.56
CA TYR A 48 8.25 4.18 16.60
C TYR A 48 7.56 5.39 17.18
N GLN A 49 6.62 5.18 18.08
CA GLN A 49 5.92 6.29 18.75
C GLN A 49 6.83 7.10 19.66
N HIS A 50 7.84 6.46 20.26
CA HIS A 50 8.71 7.05 21.28
C HIS A 50 10.14 7.31 20.77
N ASP A 51 10.40 7.19 19.47
CA ASP A 51 11.72 7.40 18.89
C ASP A 51 12.18 8.87 19.00
N ASP A 52 13.47 9.06 19.24
CA ASP A 52 14.15 10.36 19.32
C ASP A 52 14.49 10.99 17.95
N GLY A 53 13.85 10.53 16.88
CA GLY A 53 14.13 10.92 15.49
C GLY A 53 15.28 10.15 14.85
N THR A 54 15.90 9.21 15.55
CA THR A 54 16.97 8.37 14.99
C THR A 54 16.40 7.44 13.93
N LEU A 55 15.28 6.80 14.22
CA LEU A 55 14.62 5.88 13.31
C LEU A 55 14.10 6.59 12.07
N PHE A 56 13.48 7.76 12.23
CA PHE A 56 13.05 8.60 11.12
C PHE A 56 14.20 8.83 10.11
N ARG A 57 15.37 9.27 10.61
CA ARG A 57 16.55 9.51 9.75
C ARG A 57 17.06 8.23 9.07
N ARG A 58 17.03 7.10 9.79
CA ARG A 58 17.45 5.81 9.21
C ARG A 58 16.51 5.34 8.12
N LEU A 59 15.19 5.47 8.31
CA LEU A 59 14.20 5.14 7.29
C LEU A 59 14.33 6.04 6.06
N MET A 60 14.48 7.35 6.26
CA MET A 60 14.74 8.28 5.16
C MET A 60 15.97 7.87 4.36
N SER A 61 17.10 7.61 5.06
CA SER A 61 18.34 7.16 4.41
C SER A 61 18.17 5.83 3.66
N TYR A 62 17.38 4.90 4.20
CA TYR A 62 17.08 3.63 3.54
C TYR A 62 16.32 3.85 2.23
N HIS A 63 15.29 4.69 2.23
CA HIS A 63 14.53 5.02 1.03
C HIS A 63 15.38 5.74 -0.01
N GLU A 64 16.19 6.70 0.41
CA GLU A 64 17.14 7.41 -0.47
C GLU A 64 18.09 6.40 -1.14
N THR A 65 18.73 5.52 -0.36
CA THR A 65 19.66 4.51 -0.87
C THR A 65 19.01 3.55 -1.86
N LEU A 66 17.75 3.13 -1.61
CA LEU A 66 17.03 2.25 -2.54
C LEU A 66 16.63 2.99 -3.82
N SER A 67 16.18 4.23 -3.72
CA SER A 67 15.73 5.02 -4.87
C SER A 67 16.88 5.48 -5.77
N GLU A 68 18.09 5.63 -5.23
CA GLU A 68 19.30 6.02 -5.96
C GLU A 68 20.09 4.83 -6.54
N SER A 69 19.67 3.60 -6.27
CA SER A 69 20.36 2.42 -6.76
C SER A 69 20.27 2.30 -8.29
N GLU A 70 21.43 2.08 -8.93
CA GLU A 70 21.50 1.79 -10.37
C GLU A 70 21.27 0.29 -10.69
N GLU A 71 21.34 -0.59 -9.68
CA GLU A 71 21.26 -2.04 -9.83
C GLU A 71 19.84 -2.59 -9.69
N ILE A 72 18.96 -1.80 -9.04
CA ILE A 72 17.59 -2.18 -8.77
C ILE A 72 16.65 -0.98 -8.93
N SER A 73 15.41 -1.25 -9.27
CA SER A 73 14.32 -0.28 -9.15
C SER A 73 13.43 -0.68 -7.98
N PHE A 74 13.29 0.21 -6.99
CA PHE A 74 12.38 0.02 -5.88
C PHE A 74 11.06 0.73 -6.17
N VAL A 75 9.96 -0.01 -6.04
CA VAL A 75 8.60 0.49 -6.26
C VAL A 75 7.80 0.29 -4.97
N PRO A 76 7.69 1.32 -4.12
CA PRO A 76 6.93 1.23 -2.88
C PRO A 76 5.47 0.89 -3.15
N PHE A 77 4.95 -0.03 -2.35
CA PHE A 77 3.56 -0.45 -2.35
C PHE A 77 3.19 -0.96 -0.97
N CYS A 78 2.07 -0.51 -0.44
CA CYS A 78 1.50 -1.06 0.78
C CYS A 78 0.02 -1.37 0.60
N GLY A 79 -0.38 -2.61 0.90
CA GLY A 79 -1.78 -2.94 1.17
C GLY A 79 -2.13 -2.44 2.56
N ASN A 80 -3.20 -1.68 2.68
CA ASN A 80 -3.61 -1.02 3.91
C ASN A 80 -5.13 -1.02 4.04
N HIS A 81 -5.63 -0.35 5.05
CA HIS A 81 -7.04 -0.01 5.17
C HIS A 81 -7.19 1.43 5.65
N VAL A 82 -8.35 1.98 5.38
CA VAL A 82 -8.81 3.25 5.95
C VAL A 82 -10.14 3.01 6.64
N GLU A 83 -10.34 3.63 7.78
CA GLU A 83 -11.65 3.62 8.43
C GLU A 83 -12.49 4.76 7.84
N ILE A 84 -13.55 4.42 7.12
CA ILE A 84 -14.51 5.40 6.60
C ILE A 84 -15.59 5.63 7.65
N LEU A 85 -15.89 6.90 7.90
CA LEU A 85 -16.87 7.27 8.92
C LEU A 85 -18.26 7.50 8.31
N ASN A 86 -19.28 6.91 8.96
CA ASN A 86 -20.71 7.16 8.70
C ASN A 86 -21.17 6.83 7.26
N VAL A 87 -20.44 5.97 6.56
CA VAL A 87 -20.78 5.50 5.21
C VAL A 87 -20.88 3.98 5.21
N ASP A 88 -21.92 3.45 4.58
CA ASP A 88 -22.04 2.01 4.30
C ASP A 88 -21.38 1.71 2.96
N ILE A 89 -20.28 0.97 2.97
CA ILE A 89 -19.54 0.59 1.76
C ILE A 89 -19.97 -0.80 1.27
N PRO A 90 -19.74 -1.13 -0.02
CA PRO A 90 -20.02 -2.46 -0.55
C PRO A 90 -19.25 -3.54 0.20
N GLU A 91 -19.91 -4.65 0.47
CA GLU A 91 -19.33 -5.78 1.21
C GLU A 91 -17.97 -6.26 0.64
N PRO A 92 -17.76 -6.36 -0.70
CA PRO A 92 -16.46 -6.75 -1.25
C PRO A 92 -15.32 -5.77 -0.98
N CYS A 93 -15.64 -4.55 -0.55
CA CYS A 93 -14.66 -3.49 -0.25
C CYS A 93 -14.25 -3.46 1.23
N VAL A 94 -14.93 -4.24 2.07
CA VAL A 94 -14.63 -4.35 3.50
C VAL A 94 -13.41 -5.23 3.71
N VAL A 95 -12.51 -4.79 4.59
CA VAL A 95 -11.31 -5.57 4.98
C VAL A 95 -11.72 -6.96 5.46
N ASN A 96 -10.94 -7.97 5.05
CA ASN A 96 -11.18 -9.39 5.34
C ASN A 96 -12.51 -9.92 4.79
N TYR A 97 -13.03 -9.33 3.71
CA TYR A 97 -14.20 -9.84 3.03
C TYR A 97 -14.07 -11.35 2.71
N GLY A 98 -15.09 -12.10 3.09
CA GLY A 98 -15.16 -13.56 2.88
C GLY A 98 -14.48 -14.42 3.96
N GLU A 99 -13.95 -13.83 5.02
CA GLU A 99 -13.43 -14.55 6.18
C GLU A 99 -14.56 -14.90 7.18
N GLU A 100 -14.58 -16.16 7.65
CA GLU A 100 -15.68 -16.69 8.50
C GLU A 100 -15.80 -16.01 9.88
N PHE A 101 -14.75 -15.29 10.34
CA PHE A 101 -14.77 -14.69 11.68
C PHE A 101 -15.17 -13.22 11.70
N MET A 102 -15.43 -12.63 10.55
CA MET A 102 -15.84 -11.22 10.45
C MET A 102 -17.33 -11.09 10.69
N ASN A 103 -17.72 -11.21 11.96
CA ASN A 103 -19.10 -10.97 12.38
C ASN A 103 -19.45 -9.47 12.51
N GLU A 104 -18.45 -8.57 12.51
CA GLU A 104 -18.65 -7.13 12.67
C GLU A 104 -17.79 -6.36 11.67
N SER A 105 -18.38 -6.04 10.51
CA SER A 105 -17.78 -5.14 9.52
C SER A 105 -17.77 -3.68 9.98
N PHE A 106 -18.44 -3.39 11.11
CA PHE A 106 -18.64 -2.05 11.63
C PHE A 106 -18.27 -2.00 13.11
N TYR A 107 -17.64 -0.91 13.49
CA TYR A 107 -17.29 -0.60 14.87
C TYR A 107 -17.46 0.90 15.12
N GLU A 108 -17.19 1.34 16.33
CA GLU A 108 -17.36 2.73 16.74
C GLU A 108 -15.99 3.35 17.06
N ILE A 109 -15.71 4.50 16.45
CA ILE A 109 -14.54 5.33 16.80
C ILE A 109 -15.09 6.70 17.23
N ASP A 110 -14.76 7.10 18.45
CA ASP A 110 -15.19 8.39 19.03
C ASP A 110 -16.71 8.65 18.93
N GLY A 111 -17.54 7.60 18.99
CA GLY A 111 -18.99 7.67 18.91
C GLY A 111 -19.55 7.77 17.48
N GLU A 112 -18.71 7.61 16.46
CA GLU A 112 -19.09 7.56 15.04
C GLU A 112 -18.96 6.14 14.51
N LYS A 113 -19.90 5.74 13.64
CA LYS A 113 -19.83 4.45 12.94
C LYS A 113 -18.63 4.47 12.00
N ALA A 114 -17.78 3.46 12.11
CA ALA A 114 -16.62 3.28 11.24
C ALA A 114 -16.67 1.92 10.53
N VAL A 115 -16.14 1.88 9.32
CA VAL A 115 -15.94 0.65 8.57
C VAL A 115 -14.53 0.64 7.98
N ALA A 116 -13.80 -0.47 8.16
CA ALA A 116 -12.49 -0.64 7.58
C ALA A 116 -12.62 -1.02 6.10
N ALA A 117 -12.20 -0.12 5.22
CA ALA A 117 -12.19 -0.30 3.77
C ALA A 117 -10.82 -0.75 3.28
N GLU A 118 -10.80 -1.69 2.33
CA GLU A 118 -9.57 -2.11 1.64
C GLU A 118 -8.93 -0.91 0.92
N ALA A 119 -7.66 -0.67 1.20
CA ALA A 119 -6.91 0.42 0.57
C ALA A 119 -5.53 -0.05 0.12
N ILE A 120 -4.98 0.63 -0.87
CA ILE A 120 -3.59 0.50 -1.29
C ILE A 120 -2.94 1.87 -1.35
N GLN A 121 -1.67 1.91 -0.94
CA GLN A 121 -0.84 3.09 -1.13
C GLN A 121 0.26 2.83 -2.15
N ILE A 122 0.44 3.81 -3.04
CA ILE A 122 1.33 3.71 -4.19
C ILE A 122 2.08 5.01 -4.44
N PHE A 123 3.24 4.91 -5.07
CA PHE A 123 3.91 6.01 -5.77
C PHE A 123 3.62 5.99 -7.27
N GLU A 124 4.00 7.05 -7.98
CA GLU A 124 3.87 7.16 -9.44
C GLU A 124 4.48 5.95 -10.16
N SER A 125 5.66 5.49 -9.70
CA SER A 125 6.37 4.34 -10.27
C SER A 125 5.56 3.02 -10.25
N PHE A 126 4.60 2.91 -9.34
CA PHE A 126 3.71 1.75 -9.32
C PHE A 126 2.75 1.74 -10.52
N LEU A 127 2.27 2.91 -10.94
CA LEU A 127 1.37 3.05 -12.09
C LEU A 127 2.08 2.82 -13.42
N ASP A 128 3.41 2.96 -13.46
CA ASP A 128 4.22 2.56 -14.62
C ASP A 128 4.25 1.04 -14.80
N LEU A 129 4.17 0.29 -13.68
CA LEU A 129 4.11 -1.17 -13.69
C LEU A 129 2.68 -1.68 -13.91
N PHE A 130 1.72 -1.07 -13.24
CA PHE A 130 0.32 -1.48 -13.20
C PHE A 130 -0.58 -0.28 -13.56
N PRO A 131 -0.75 0.01 -14.84
CA PRO A 131 -1.54 1.15 -15.29
C PRO A 131 -2.97 1.12 -14.77
N LEU A 132 -3.45 2.28 -14.33
CA LEU A 132 -4.81 2.48 -13.85
C LEU A 132 -5.58 3.36 -14.83
N GLU A 133 -6.58 2.80 -15.49
CA GLU A 133 -7.51 3.56 -16.32
C GLU A 133 -8.61 4.20 -15.45
N ILE A 134 -8.88 5.47 -15.69
CA ILE A 134 -9.90 6.25 -14.98
C ILE A 134 -11.19 6.28 -15.82
N ALA A 135 -12.32 6.00 -15.17
CA ALA A 135 -13.64 6.06 -15.78
C ALA A 135 -14.26 7.45 -15.65
N ASP A 136 -14.06 8.12 -14.50
CA ASP A 136 -14.53 9.47 -14.23
C ASP A 136 -13.48 10.23 -13.40
N GLY A 137 -13.42 11.57 -13.56
CA GLY A 137 -12.43 12.39 -12.89
C GLY A 137 -11.04 12.33 -13.51
N ARG A 138 -9.99 12.24 -12.67
CA ARG A 138 -8.59 12.24 -13.09
C ARG A 138 -7.74 11.21 -12.35
N GLY A 139 -6.63 10.83 -12.93
CA GLY A 139 -5.54 10.12 -12.25
C GLY A 139 -4.73 11.03 -11.32
N PHE A 140 -3.77 10.43 -10.62
CA PHE A 140 -2.82 11.21 -9.80
C PHE A 140 -1.91 12.07 -10.67
N ILE A 141 -1.53 13.23 -10.11
CA ILE A 141 -0.52 14.13 -10.66
C ILE A 141 0.57 14.35 -9.60
N GLU A 142 1.73 14.83 -10.00
CA GLU A 142 2.90 15.01 -9.11
C GLU A 142 2.57 15.73 -7.79
N SER A 143 1.66 16.72 -7.82
CA SER A 143 1.27 17.45 -6.61
C SER A 143 0.49 16.60 -5.59
N ASP A 144 -0.14 15.51 -6.01
CA ASP A 144 -0.90 14.63 -5.12
C ASP A 144 0.01 13.82 -4.19
N PHE A 145 1.28 13.65 -4.57
CA PHE A 145 2.30 12.96 -3.77
C PHE A 145 3.08 13.89 -2.82
N ARG A 146 2.67 15.16 -2.70
CA ARG A 146 3.32 16.13 -1.81
C ARG A 146 2.54 16.27 -0.52
N TYR A 147 3.19 15.99 0.62
CA TYR A 147 2.59 16.21 1.93
C TYR A 147 2.23 17.68 2.16
N MET A 148 1.00 17.93 2.56
CA MET A 148 0.51 19.24 2.99
C MET A 148 -0.38 19.05 4.22
N LYS A 149 0.08 19.54 5.37
CA LYS A 149 -0.51 19.30 6.70
C LYS A 149 -2.05 19.54 6.77
N ASP A 150 -2.56 20.49 6.03
CA ASP A 150 -3.98 20.90 6.12
C ASP A 150 -4.76 20.55 4.84
N ARG A 151 -4.21 19.68 3.98
CA ARG A 151 -4.92 19.27 2.77
C ARG A 151 -5.71 17.97 2.99
N ARG A 152 -6.66 17.76 2.12
CA ARG A 152 -7.36 16.48 1.99
C ARG A 152 -6.48 15.50 1.24
N ILE A 153 -6.52 14.23 1.64
CA ILE A 153 -5.80 13.17 0.93
C ILE A 153 -6.57 12.86 -0.36
N PRO A 154 -5.96 13.07 -1.54
CA PRO A 154 -6.61 12.72 -2.81
C PRO A 154 -6.66 11.21 -2.95
N VAL A 155 -7.84 10.68 -3.31
CA VAL A 155 -8.03 9.25 -3.51
C VAL A 155 -8.70 8.96 -4.84
N ILE A 156 -8.35 7.80 -5.43
CA ILE A 156 -9.09 7.23 -6.55
C ILE A 156 -9.88 6.05 -5.99
N MET A 157 -11.18 6.08 -6.20
CA MET A 157 -12.06 4.99 -5.76
C MET A 157 -12.10 3.87 -6.79
N GLY A 158 -12.06 2.62 -6.34
CA GLY A 158 -12.35 1.47 -7.18
C GLY A 158 -13.79 1.51 -7.72
N SER A 159 -14.05 0.81 -8.81
CA SER A 159 -15.34 0.88 -9.51
C SER A 159 -16.54 0.37 -8.68
N GLU A 160 -16.31 -0.42 -7.63
CA GLU A 160 -17.37 -0.88 -6.72
C GLU A 160 -17.96 0.27 -5.86
N TYR A 161 -17.22 1.38 -5.73
CA TYR A 161 -17.67 2.54 -4.97
C TYR A 161 -18.49 3.56 -5.77
N LYS A 162 -18.65 3.38 -7.09
CA LYS A 162 -19.25 4.37 -8.02
C LYS A 162 -20.70 4.75 -7.73
N GLU A 163 -21.45 3.91 -7.00
CA GLU A 163 -22.83 4.21 -6.59
C GLU A 163 -22.90 5.01 -5.27
N LEU A 164 -21.77 5.16 -4.58
CA LEU A 164 -21.65 5.83 -3.29
C LEU A 164 -20.91 7.15 -3.36
N PHE A 165 -19.95 7.25 -4.28
CA PHE A 165 -19.06 8.41 -4.39
C PHE A 165 -19.00 8.91 -5.83
N GLU A 166 -18.94 10.24 -5.96
CA GLU A 166 -18.68 10.94 -7.21
C GLU A 166 -17.34 11.70 -7.13
N THR A 167 -16.76 12.03 -8.27
CA THR A 167 -15.57 12.89 -8.33
C THR A 167 -15.86 14.26 -7.71
N GLY A 168 -15.02 14.65 -6.74
CA GLY A 168 -15.16 15.88 -5.96
C GLY A 168 -15.80 15.67 -4.58
N ASP A 169 -16.31 14.48 -4.28
CA ASP A 169 -16.83 14.17 -2.95
C ASP A 169 -15.73 14.20 -1.90
N ILE A 170 -16.12 14.58 -0.69
CA ILE A 170 -15.26 14.62 0.47
C ILE A 170 -15.87 13.77 1.55
N PHE A 171 -15.07 12.89 2.14
CA PHE A 171 -15.48 12.08 3.27
C PHE A 171 -14.42 12.09 4.37
N GLU A 172 -14.86 11.82 5.60
CA GLU A 172 -14.01 11.73 6.77
C GLU A 172 -13.67 10.29 7.09
N GLY A 173 -12.49 10.09 7.63
CA GLY A 173 -12.04 8.78 8.06
C GLY A 173 -10.83 8.84 8.98
N TYR A 174 -10.32 7.65 9.31
CA TYR A 174 -9.04 7.52 10.02
C TYR A 174 -8.04 6.81 9.13
N TYR A 175 -6.83 7.32 9.14
CA TYR A 175 -5.69 6.72 8.48
C TYR A 175 -4.45 6.90 9.37
N LEU A 176 -3.72 5.81 9.61
CA LEU A 176 -2.57 5.78 10.53
C LEU A 176 -2.87 6.42 11.90
N PHE A 177 -4.07 6.12 12.44
CA PHE A 177 -4.59 6.61 13.71
C PHE A 177 -4.89 8.11 13.77
N GLU A 178 -4.78 8.82 12.67
CA GLU A 178 -5.17 10.23 12.58
C GLU A 178 -6.50 10.39 11.83
N ARG A 179 -7.36 11.28 12.32
CA ARG A 179 -8.56 11.69 11.60
C ARG A 179 -8.14 12.55 10.42
N VAL A 180 -8.59 12.18 9.22
CA VAL A 180 -8.25 12.84 7.96
C VAL A 180 -9.49 13.01 7.10
N SER A 181 -9.45 14.02 6.22
CA SER A 181 -10.43 14.17 5.14
C SER A 181 -9.84 13.61 3.86
N PHE A 182 -10.65 12.88 3.11
CA PHE A 182 -10.31 12.37 1.78
C PHE A 182 -11.09 13.15 0.72
N GLU A 183 -10.48 13.34 -0.45
CA GLU A 183 -11.13 13.91 -1.62
C GLU A 183 -11.09 12.92 -2.78
N VAL A 184 -12.25 12.54 -3.29
CA VAL A 184 -12.35 11.65 -4.46
C VAL A 184 -11.96 12.43 -5.71
N ILE A 185 -10.78 12.13 -6.26
CA ILE A 185 -10.28 12.80 -7.48
C ILE A 185 -10.63 12.03 -8.76
N GLY A 186 -11.01 10.76 -8.62
CA GLY A 186 -11.42 9.94 -9.75
C GLY A 186 -12.00 8.60 -9.34
N ILE A 187 -12.65 7.95 -10.28
CA ILE A 187 -13.19 6.60 -10.17
C ILE A 187 -12.47 5.71 -11.19
N ALA A 188 -11.93 4.60 -10.73
CA ALA A 188 -11.24 3.63 -11.58
C ALA A 188 -12.22 2.96 -12.55
N LYS A 189 -11.76 2.69 -13.77
CA LYS A 189 -12.50 1.87 -14.72
C LYS A 189 -12.52 0.43 -14.22
N SER A 190 -13.67 -0.22 -14.30
CA SER A 190 -13.81 -1.61 -13.87
C SER A 190 -12.92 -2.57 -14.67
N GLY A 191 -12.37 -3.56 -13.95
CA GLY A 191 -11.56 -4.62 -14.54
C GLY A 191 -10.07 -4.29 -14.67
N ASN A 192 -9.61 -3.14 -14.19
CA ASN A 192 -8.18 -2.85 -14.07
C ASN A 192 -7.53 -3.77 -13.05
N THR A 193 -6.36 -4.32 -13.39
CA THR A 193 -5.66 -5.29 -12.57
C THR A 193 -4.30 -4.78 -12.12
N PHE A 194 -3.88 -5.24 -10.94
CA PHE A 194 -2.52 -5.09 -10.45
C PHE A 194 -2.06 -6.37 -9.74
N TYR A 195 -0.81 -6.43 -9.36
CA TYR A 195 -0.29 -7.54 -8.55
C TYR A 195 -0.14 -7.08 -7.10
N HIS A 196 -0.93 -7.69 -6.22
CA HIS A 196 -0.82 -7.44 -4.78
C HIS A 196 0.20 -8.44 -4.18
N PRO A 197 1.23 -7.99 -3.46
CA PRO A 197 2.32 -8.85 -3.00
C PRO A 197 1.87 -10.02 -2.09
N ALA A 198 0.80 -9.83 -1.33
CA ALA A 198 0.30 -10.86 -0.41
C ALA A 198 -0.64 -11.85 -1.10
N VAL A 199 -1.58 -11.36 -1.94
CA VAL A 199 -2.67 -12.17 -2.49
C VAL A 199 -2.49 -12.54 -3.97
N GLY A 200 -1.55 -11.92 -4.68
CA GLY A 200 -1.33 -12.13 -6.10
C GLY A 200 -2.15 -11.18 -6.99
N PRO A 201 -2.61 -11.61 -8.18
CA PRO A 201 -3.41 -10.77 -9.05
C PRO A 201 -4.67 -10.27 -8.35
N ALA A 202 -4.89 -8.95 -8.41
CA ALA A 202 -6.02 -8.27 -7.78
C ALA A 202 -6.66 -7.27 -8.76
N LEU A 203 -7.91 -6.91 -8.51
CA LEU A 203 -8.63 -5.88 -9.21
C LEU A 203 -8.62 -4.60 -8.39
N TYR A 204 -8.39 -3.46 -9.02
CA TYR A 204 -8.53 -2.16 -8.37
C TYR A 204 -9.98 -1.88 -7.92
N ASP A 205 -10.94 -2.59 -8.46
CA ASP A 205 -12.38 -2.33 -8.34
C ASP A 205 -12.86 -2.14 -6.89
N ARG A 206 -12.26 -2.83 -5.93
CA ARG A 206 -12.65 -2.80 -4.52
C ARG A 206 -11.75 -1.98 -3.60
N TYR A 207 -10.68 -1.39 -4.14
CA TYR A 207 -9.71 -0.67 -3.32
C TYR A 207 -9.91 0.84 -3.37
N ILE A 208 -9.60 1.49 -2.26
CA ILE A 208 -9.29 2.92 -2.22
C ILE A 208 -7.82 3.06 -2.55
N ILE A 209 -7.50 3.74 -3.65
CA ILE A 209 -6.14 3.95 -4.10
C ILE A 209 -5.66 5.31 -3.59
N MET A 210 -4.59 5.31 -2.81
CA MET A 210 -4.03 6.49 -2.15
C MET A 210 -2.59 6.73 -2.59
N PRO A 211 -2.13 7.99 -2.66
CA PRO A 211 -0.73 8.27 -2.89
C PRO A 211 0.05 8.06 -1.58
N PHE A 212 1.31 7.61 -1.68
CA PHE A 212 2.28 7.90 -0.65
C PHE A 212 2.65 9.38 -0.71
N GLU A 213 2.42 10.10 0.36
CA GLU A 213 2.85 11.49 0.45
C GLU A 213 4.34 11.56 0.80
N ARG A 214 5.13 12.33 0.05
CA ARG A 214 6.55 12.52 0.35
C ARG A 214 6.73 13.13 1.73
N VAL A 215 7.29 12.37 2.64
CA VAL A 215 7.52 12.78 4.02
C VAL A 215 8.58 13.88 4.10
N THR A 216 8.27 14.97 4.79
CA THR A 216 9.16 16.13 4.92
C THR A 216 9.51 16.49 6.35
N ASN A 217 8.84 15.89 7.34
CA ASN A 217 9.03 16.19 8.76
C ASN A 217 8.93 14.93 9.60
N ASP A 218 9.54 14.95 10.78
CA ASP A 218 9.47 13.88 11.76
C ASP A 218 8.21 14.03 12.62
N SER A 219 7.25 13.14 12.43
CA SER A 219 6.04 13.01 13.23
C SER A 219 5.70 11.53 13.39
N PRO A 220 4.85 11.12 14.35
CA PRO A 220 4.38 9.74 14.45
C PRO A 220 3.75 9.25 13.15
N PHE A 221 2.92 10.07 12.52
CA PHE A 221 2.32 9.77 11.22
C PHE A 221 3.39 9.53 10.14
N SER A 222 4.34 10.45 10.01
CA SER A 222 5.43 10.35 9.03
C SER A 222 6.30 9.12 9.22
N ARG A 223 6.57 8.73 10.48
CA ARG A 223 7.34 7.51 10.78
C ARG A 223 6.59 6.26 10.37
N LEU A 224 5.28 6.19 10.66
CA LEU A 224 4.44 5.06 10.24
C LEU A 224 4.33 4.98 8.74
N GLN A 225 4.19 6.11 8.05
CA GLN A 225 4.16 6.13 6.59
C GLN A 225 5.49 5.64 6.00
N LEU A 226 6.63 6.18 6.45
CA LEU A 226 7.95 5.71 6.00
C LEU A 226 8.16 4.21 6.22
N LEU A 227 7.62 3.70 7.31
CA LEU A 227 7.66 2.28 7.59
C LEU A 227 6.85 1.47 6.57
N GLN A 228 5.65 1.94 6.22
CA GLN A 228 4.84 1.30 5.17
C GLN A 228 5.52 1.38 3.81
N GLU A 229 6.23 2.47 3.52
CA GLU A 229 7.01 2.64 2.31
C GLU A 229 8.20 1.67 2.21
N THR A 230 8.62 0.99 3.29
CA THR A 230 9.63 -0.09 3.21
C THR A 230 9.09 -1.31 2.48
N CYS A 231 7.76 -1.44 2.37
CA CYS A 231 7.11 -2.50 1.62
C CYS A 231 7.06 -2.13 0.13
N GLY A 232 7.24 -3.11 -0.75
CA GLY A 232 7.15 -2.84 -2.18
C GLY A 232 7.72 -3.94 -3.05
N PHE A 233 7.96 -3.56 -4.30
CA PHE A 233 8.58 -4.43 -5.29
C PHE A 233 10.01 -3.98 -5.55
N ILE A 234 10.88 -4.94 -5.72
CA ILE A 234 12.22 -4.69 -6.26
C ILE A 234 12.33 -5.38 -7.60
N ILE A 235 12.72 -4.61 -8.59
CA ILE A 235 12.96 -5.08 -9.95
C ILE A 235 14.47 -5.04 -10.15
N SER A 236 15.06 -6.16 -10.53
CA SER A 236 16.47 -6.26 -10.86
C SER A 236 16.66 -7.03 -12.16
N GLU A 237 17.34 -6.42 -13.11
CA GLU A 237 17.77 -7.09 -14.35
C GLU A 237 18.89 -8.09 -14.10
N ASN A 238 19.62 -7.90 -12.99
CA ASN A 238 20.78 -8.72 -12.59
C ASN A 238 20.41 -9.91 -11.68
N GLY A 239 19.12 -10.13 -11.45
CA GLY A 239 18.57 -11.28 -10.74
C GLY A 239 18.49 -11.12 -9.22
N TRP A 240 18.07 -12.21 -8.58
CA TRP A 240 17.77 -12.28 -7.16
C TRP A 240 18.93 -11.95 -6.24
N GLU A 241 20.11 -12.51 -6.52
CA GLU A 241 21.27 -12.34 -5.65
C GLU A 241 21.70 -10.87 -5.57
N THR A 242 21.64 -10.16 -6.69
CA THR A 242 21.88 -8.71 -6.76
C THR A 242 20.85 -7.96 -5.96
N ALA A 243 19.56 -8.25 -6.15
CA ALA A 243 18.47 -7.58 -5.42
C ALA A 243 18.63 -7.74 -3.90
N VAL A 244 18.89 -8.96 -3.41
CA VAL A 244 19.11 -9.23 -1.98
C VAL A 244 20.33 -8.49 -1.44
N SER A 245 21.43 -8.52 -2.20
CA SER A 245 22.67 -7.84 -1.82
C SER A 245 22.46 -6.34 -1.65
N GLN A 246 21.75 -5.71 -2.58
CA GLN A 246 21.43 -4.28 -2.54
C GLN A 246 20.54 -3.92 -1.35
N ILE A 247 19.50 -4.71 -1.06
CA ILE A 247 18.65 -4.50 0.12
C ILE A 247 19.48 -4.58 1.40
N GLN A 248 20.31 -5.63 1.53
CA GLN A 248 21.14 -5.83 2.71
C GLN A 248 22.18 -4.71 2.89
N GLN A 249 22.73 -4.23 1.79
CA GLN A 249 23.65 -3.11 1.81
C GLN A 249 22.92 -1.82 2.25
N SER A 250 21.76 -1.53 1.65
CA SER A 250 20.96 -0.35 1.99
C SER A 250 20.56 -0.34 3.47
N LEU A 251 20.17 -1.50 4.04
CA LEU A 251 19.90 -1.64 5.47
C LEU A 251 21.13 -1.35 6.33
N THR A 252 22.29 -1.84 5.89
CA THR A 252 23.55 -1.63 6.61
C THR A 252 23.94 -0.17 6.61
N ASP A 253 23.92 0.47 5.45
CA ASP A 253 24.31 1.87 5.25
C ASP A 253 23.37 2.84 5.98
N SER A 254 22.10 2.48 6.10
CA SER A 254 21.09 3.25 6.82
C SER A 254 21.07 2.97 8.34
N GLY A 255 21.93 2.08 8.83
CA GLY A 255 21.98 1.71 10.24
C GLY A 255 20.79 0.84 10.71
N LEU A 256 20.12 0.16 9.79
CA LEU A 256 19.01 -0.78 10.02
C LEU A 256 19.45 -2.25 9.86
N ALA A 257 20.73 -2.54 10.03
CA ALA A 257 21.27 -3.88 9.85
C ALA A 257 20.66 -4.94 10.79
N ASP A 258 20.18 -4.53 11.95
CA ASP A 258 19.45 -5.34 12.93
C ASP A 258 18.05 -5.72 12.47
N TRP A 259 17.53 -5.09 11.42
CA TRP A 259 16.24 -5.42 10.80
C TRP A 259 16.33 -6.49 9.73
N ARG A 260 17.53 -6.93 9.41
CA ARG A 260 17.78 -7.90 8.34
C ARG A 260 16.96 -9.18 8.47
N ASP A 261 16.71 -9.64 9.70
CA ASP A 261 15.92 -10.84 9.98
C ASP A 261 14.41 -10.58 10.02
N GLN A 262 14.00 -9.31 9.99
CA GLN A 262 12.60 -8.88 10.02
C GLN A 262 12.07 -8.58 8.61
N ILE A 263 12.95 -8.42 7.63
CA ILE A 263 12.57 -8.21 6.23
C ILE A 263 12.34 -9.55 5.56
N VAL A 264 11.09 -9.89 5.36
CA VAL A 264 10.70 -11.07 4.60
C VAL A 264 10.74 -10.74 3.12
N VAL A 265 11.72 -11.27 2.43
CA VAL A 265 11.76 -11.20 0.98
C VAL A 265 11.00 -12.39 0.42
N ASN A 266 9.77 -12.17 0.01
CA ASN A 266 8.94 -13.20 -0.62
C ASN A 266 9.25 -13.26 -2.12
N THR A 267 9.94 -14.33 -2.54
CA THR A 267 10.12 -14.63 -3.96
C THR A 267 8.93 -15.41 -4.46
N ARG A 268 8.03 -14.78 -5.17
CA ARG A 268 7.16 -15.49 -6.10
C ARG A 268 7.62 -15.13 -7.50
N THR A 269 8.24 -16.07 -8.19
CA THR A 269 8.49 -15.95 -9.63
C THR A 269 7.11 -15.91 -10.29
N ILE A 270 6.76 -14.77 -10.88
CA ILE A 270 5.60 -14.67 -11.77
C ILE A 270 6.02 -15.42 -13.05
N ARG A 271 5.55 -16.67 -13.19
CA ARG A 271 5.77 -17.49 -14.39
C ARG A 271 4.63 -17.31 -15.37
#